data_23e2b8bcc9199b7f71cd862d0aa9fb15
#
_entry.id   23e2b8bcc9199b7f71cd862d0aa9fb15
#
_cell.length_a   1.000
_cell.length_b   1.000
_cell.length_c   1.000
_cell.angle_alpha   90.00
_cell.angle_beta   90.00
_cell.angle_gamma   90.00
#
_symmetry.space_group_name_H-M   'P 1'
#
loop_
_entity.id
_entity.type
_entity.pdbx_description
1 polymer ?
#
loop_
_entity_poly.entity_id
_entity_poly.type
_entity_poly.pdbx_seq_one_letter_code
_entity_poly.pdbx_strand_id
1 'polypeptide(L)' 'MMNEIITALEAKYHPLGMIVYGSYADGTNNFNSDFDALLLTDSGSELHDSSVISGVELDVWVY' A
#
# COMPACT_ATOMS: atom_id res chain seq x y z
N MET A 1 -6.14 -6.71 9.28
CA MET A 1 -4.80 -6.64 8.65
C MET A 1 -4.69 -5.52 7.64
N MET A 2 -5.61 -5.42 6.68
CA MET A 2 -5.57 -4.34 5.69
C MET A 2 -5.60 -2.96 6.32
N ASN A 3 -6.40 -2.77 7.37
CA ASN A 3 -6.48 -1.48 8.08
C ASN A 3 -5.15 -1.06 8.68
N GLU A 4 -4.38 -2.01 9.20
CA GLU A 4 -3.05 -1.72 9.78
C GLU A 4 -2.09 -1.23 8.69
N ILE A 5 -2.14 -1.86 7.53
CA ILE A 5 -1.29 -1.47 6.41
C ILE A 5 -1.66 -0.08 5.90
N ILE A 6 -2.95 0.17 5.72
CA ILE A 6 -3.44 1.47 5.26
C ILE A 6 -3.06 2.57 6.25
N THR A 7 -3.27 2.32 7.55
CA THR A 7 -2.91 3.29 8.59
C THR A 7 -1.42 3.60 8.57
N ALA A 8 -0.58 2.57 8.42
CA ALA A 8 0.86 2.75 8.36
C ALA A 8 1.28 3.57 7.14
N LEU A 9 0.69 3.29 5.98
CA LEU A 9 1.00 4.03 4.76
C LEU A 9 0.53 5.49 4.85
N GLU A 10 -0.63 5.72 5.43
CA GLU A 10 -1.12 7.08 5.63
C GLU A 10 -0.21 7.87 6.56
N ALA A 11 0.25 7.24 7.64
CA ALA A 11 1.17 7.89 8.57
C ALA A 11 2.53 8.19 7.95
N LYS A 12 2.99 7.30 7.05
CA LYS A 12 4.31 7.43 6.45
C LYS A 12 4.34 8.44 5.30
N TYR A 13 3.32 8.47 4.47
CA TYR A 13 3.33 9.25 3.23
C TYR A 13 2.34 10.40 3.22
N HIS A 14 1.33 10.40 4.09
CA HIS A 14 0.26 11.41 4.10
C HIS A 14 -0.31 11.63 2.69
N PRO A 15 -0.78 10.57 2.02
CA PRO A 15 -1.20 10.70 0.63
C PRO A 15 -2.47 11.52 0.47
N LEU A 16 -2.59 12.17 -0.69
CA LEU A 16 -3.81 12.87 -1.09
C LEU A 16 -4.89 11.88 -1.52
N GLY A 17 -4.47 10.72 -2.02
CA GLY A 17 -5.37 9.65 -2.42
C GLY A 17 -4.67 8.32 -2.40
N MET A 18 -5.45 7.24 -2.27
CA MET A 18 -4.93 5.88 -2.23
C MET A 18 -5.87 4.98 -3.03
N ILE A 19 -5.29 4.16 -3.90
CA ILE A 19 -6.02 3.15 -4.64
C ILE A 19 -5.43 1.80 -4.28
N VAL A 20 -6.25 0.91 -3.74
CA VAL A 20 -5.86 -0.46 -3.43
C VAL A 20 -6.39 -1.34 -4.56
N TYR A 21 -5.54 -2.19 -5.12
CA TYR A 21 -5.93 -3.08 -6.20
C TYR A 21 -5.35 -4.48 -5.94
N GLY A 22 -5.59 -5.40 -6.87
CA GLY A 22 -5.13 -6.77 -6.73
C GLY A 22 -5.96 -7.58 -5.75
N SER A 23 -5.37 -8.62 -5.17
CA SER A 23 -6.09 -9.58 -4.35
C SER A 23 -6.66 -8.99 -3.07
N TYR A 24 -6.03 -7.98 -2.50
CA TYR A 24 -6.56 -7.33 -1.30
C TYR A 24 -7.80 -6.49 -1.58
N ALA A 25 -7.91 -5.95 -2.80
CA ALA A 25 -9.09 -5.16 -3.18
C ALA A 25 -10.31 -6.04 -3.45
N ASP A 26 -10.12 -7.23 -4.01
CA ASP A 26 -11.23 -8.12 -4.38
C ASP A 26 -11.47 -9.25 -3.38
N GLY A 27 -10.70 -9.30 -2.29
CA GLY A 27 -10.91 -10.27 -1.23
C GLY A 27 -10.33 -11.65 -1.49
N THR A 28 -9.48 -11.82 -2.50
CA THR A 28 -8.89 -13.12 -2.84
C THR A 28 -7.50 -13.32 -2.21
N ASN A 29 -7.08 -12.41 -1.34
CA ASN A 29 -5.77 -12.47 -0.72
C ASN A 29 -5.62 -13.67 0.23
N ASN A 30 -4.37 -14.13 0.36
CA ASN A 30 -3.98 -15.17 1.31
C ASN A 30 -2.62 -14.79 1.92
N PHE A 31 -1.97 -15.74 2.63
CA PHE A 31 -0.71 -15.48 3.31
C PHE A 31 0.41 -15.02 2.38
N ASN A 32 0.36 -15.40 1.13
CA ASN A 32 1.41 -15.12 0.17
C ASN A 32 1.08 -13.96 -0.75
N SER A 33 -0.08 -13.33 -0.56
CA SER A 33 -0.48 -12.20 -1.39
C SER A 33 0.28 -10.94 -0.99
N ASP A 34 0.72 -10.18 -1.99
CA ASP A 34 1.29 -8.87 -1.77
C ASP A 34 0.18 -7.84 -1.65
N PHE A 35 0.44 -6.77 -0.91
CA PHE A 35 -0.49 -5.65 -0.83
C PHE A 35 -0.15 -4.66 -1.94
N ASP A 36 -1.03 -4.58 -2.93
CA ASP A 36 -0.84 -3.73 -4.10
C ASP A 36 -1.62 -2.44 -3.92
N ALA A 37 -0.93 -1.32 -4.03
CA ALA A 37 -1.58 -0.02 -3.90
C ALA A 37 -0.82 1.05 -4.66
N LEU A 38 -1.53 2.14 -4.95
CA LEU A 38 -0.98 3.35 -5.55
C LEU A 38 -1.35 4.52 -4.68
N LEU A 39 -0.36 5.30 -4.26
CA LEU A 39 -0.55 6.48 -3.44
C LEU A 39 -0.25 7.73 -4.27
N LEU A 40 -1.10 8.74 -4.13
CA LEU A 40 -0.89 10.04 -4.75
C LEU A 40 -0.52 11.03 -3.66
N THR A 41 0.63 11.67 -3.80
CA THR A 41 1.10 12.67 -2.85
C THR A 41 1.40 13.96 -3.58
N ASP A 42 1.72 15.00 -2.83
CA ASP A 42 2.15 16.28 -3.41
C ASP A 42 3.68 16.45 -3.37
N SER A 43 4.41 15.38 -3.09
CA SER A 43 5.86 15.43 -2.96
C SER A 43 6.59 15.61 -4.29
N GLY A 44 5.95 15.26 -5.40
CA GLY A 44 6.56 15.32 -6.72
C GLY A 44 7.62 14.27 -7.00
N SER A 45 7.79 13.31 -6.11
CA SER A 45 8.78 12.23 -6.25
C SER A 45 8.08 10.89 -6.41
N GLU A 46 8.61 10.08 -7.32
CA GLU A 46 8.13 8.72 -7.56
C GLU A 46 8.92 7.75 -6.70
N LEU A 47 8.22 6.82 -6.04
CA LEU A 47 8.83 5.86 -5.13
C LEU A 47 8.10 4.53 -5.18
N HIS A 48 8.83 3.44 -5.19
CA HIS A 48 8.28 2.09 -5.02
C HIS A 48 8.62 1.58 -3.62
N ASP A 49 7.60 1.32 -2.82
CA ASP A 49 7.76 0.78 -1.46
C ASP A 49 7.52 -0.72 -1.49
N SER A 50 8.55 -1.48 -1.18
CA SER A 50 8.50 -2.94 -1.13
C SER A 50 8.79 -3.47 0.26
N SER A 51 8.57 -2.66 1.29
CA SER A 51 8.78 -3.08 2.67
C SER A 51 7.73 -4.09 3.13
N VAL A 52 7.85 -4.56 4.36
CA VAL A 52 6.92 -5.52 4.95
C VAL A 52 6.24 -4.85 6.13
N ILE A 53 4.92 -4.89 6.16
CA ILE A 53 4.11 -4.37 7.27
C ILE A 53 3.21 -5.49 7.77
N SER A 54 3.26 -5.78 9.07
CA SER A 54 2.43 -6.83 9.70
C SER A 54 2.57 -8.18 9.01
N GLY A 55 3.78 -8.50 8.53
CA GLY A 55 4.05 -9.75 7.85
C GLY A 55 3.63 -9.80 6.38
N VAL A 56 3.13 -8.70 5.84
CA VAL A 56 2.66 -8.62 4.46
C VAL A 56 3.65 -7.81 3.63
N GLU A 57 4.08 -8.37 2.51
CA GLU A 57 4.95 -7.67 1.58
C GLU A 57 4.15 -6.63 0.81
N LEU A 58 4.73 -5.45 0.68
CA LEU A 58 4.09 -4.35 -0.04
C LEU A 58 4.58 -4.27 -1.48
N ASP A 59 3.67 -3.95 -2.38
CA ASP A 59 3.98 -3.56 -3.75
C ASP A 59 3.24 -2.25 -3.99
N VAL A 60 3.79 -1.17 -3.42
CA VAL A 60 3.12 0.12 -3.36
C VAL A 60 3.91 1.13 -4.18
N TRP A 61 3.23 1.77 -5.12
CA TRP A 61 3.79 2.87 -5.89
C TRP A 61 3.29 4.19 -5.34
N VAL A 62 4.21 5.11 -5.11
CA VAL A 62 3.93 6.44 -4.55
C VAL A 62 4.30 7.49 -5.60
N TYR A 63 3.35 8.36 -5.90
CA TYR A 63 3.54 9.43 -6.90
C TYR A 63 3.27 10.81 -6.34
#